data_dc6f1d5ac94c39c53810bba16dfad2aa
#
_entry.id   dc6f1d5ac94c39c53810bba16dfad2aa
#
_cell.length_a   1.000
_cell.length_b   1.000
_cell.length_c   1.000
_cell.angle_alpha   90.00
_cell.angle_beta   90.00
_cell.angle_gamma   90.00
#
_symmetry.space_group_name_H-M   'P 1'
#
loop_
_entity.id
_entity.type
_entity.pdbx_description
1 polymer ?
#
loop_
_entity_poly.entity_id
_entity_poly.type
_entity_poly.pdbx_seq_one_letter_code
_entity_poly.pdbx_strand_id
1 'polypeptide(L)'
;MRETPGGTIVKKENNAPDKIKVKGARVHNLKNIDVDVPLNQIVGIAGVSGSGKSSLALGVLYAEGSRRYLESLSTYTRRRMTGAAKAQVDEVRYVPAALALHQRPAVPGIRSTFGTGTELLNSLRLMFSRLASHRCPNGHYVKPTLAVAAEQEIICPECGARVHAPSAEELAFNSKGACPKCSGTGLVRSVDRASLVPDESLSIDEGAVRPWQTLMWSLMKDIARDLGVRTDVPFRELTEKEREIVFDGPAVKKHMIYQNKTSGAAGEMDFTYFNAVYTVENALSKVKDEKGMKRVEKFLKEEVCPECGGSRLSEAARAPKLRGIGLDEACRMTLLELVDWVKGVPDSLPEEMRPMAESICESFQTTAARLLDLGLSYLTLDRAASTLST
;
A
#
# COMPACT_ATOMS: atom_id res chain seq x y z
N MET A 1 -77.12 -6.57 12.83
CA MET A 1 -76.46 -7.72 13.43
C MET A 1 -76.19 -8.73 12.32
N ARG A 2 -74.94 -8.83 11.85
CA ARG A 2 -74.41 -9.92 11.03
C ARG A 2 -73.06 -10.28 11.60
N GLU A 3 -72.96 -11.46 12.23
CA GLU A 3 -71.78 -12.06 12.74
C GLU A 3 -70.91 -12.52 11.57
N THR A 4 -69.63 -12.19 11.58
CA THR A 4 -68.62 -12.74 10.68
C THR A 4 -67.88 -13.85 11.39
N PRO A 5 -67.66 -15.03 10.76
CA PRO A 5 -67.07 -16.18 11.39
C PRO A 5 -65.54 -15.97 11.59
N GLY A 6 -65.04 -16.49 12.72
CA GLY A 6 -63.67 -16.39 13.19
C GLY A 6 -62.62 -16.91 12.21
N GLY A 7 -61.72 -16.02 11.80
CA GLY A 7 -60.51 -16.39 11.12
C GLY A 7 -59.48 -16.96 12.10
N THR A 8 -59.21 -18.27 12.02
CA THR A 8 -58.13 -18.93 12.70
C THR A 8 -56.82 -18.34 12.20
N ILE A 9 -56.13 -17.59 13.07
CA ILE A 9 -54.74 -17.13 12.79
C ILE A 9 -53.85 -18.37 12.83
N VAL A 10 -53.54 -18.91 11.65
CA VAL A 10 -52.50 -19.94 11.50
C VAL A 10 -51.17 -19.23 11.81
N LYS A 11 -50.63 -19.45 13.00
CA LYS A 11 -49.22 -19.08 13.29
C LYS A 11 -48.38 -19.84 12.27
N LYS A 12 -47.84 -19.12 11.27
CA LYS A 12 -46.72 -19.61 10.46
C LYS A 12 -45.59 -19.95 11.43
N GLU A 13 -45.34 -21.23 11.66
CA GLU A 13 -44.11 -21.67 12.29
C GLU A 13 -42.98 -21.11 11.47
N ASN A 14 -42.17 -20.29 12.11
CA ASN A 14 -40.99 -19.69 11.49
C ASN A 14 -39.96 -20.81 11.34
N ASN A 15 -39.98 -21.52 10.22
CA ASN A 15 -39.08 -22.63 9.87
C ASN A 15 -37.68 -22.10 9.48
N ALA A 16 -37.22 -21.07 10.20
CA ALA A 16 -35.88 -20.58 10.04
C ALA A 16 -34.87 -21.61 10.59
N PRO A 17 -33.79 -21.89 9.90
CA PRO A 17 -32.79 -22.85 10.34
C PRO A 17 -32.19 -22.40 11.68
N ASP A 18 -32.09 -23.33 12.63
CA ASP A 18 -31.55 -23.11 13.97
C ASP A 18 -30.06 -23.42 14.09
N LYS A 19 -29.47 -24.03 13.04
CA LYS A 19 -28.08 -24.45 13.02
C LYS A 19 -27.50 -24.50 11.62
N ILE A 20 -26.16 -24.27 11.53
CA ILE A 20 -25.34 -24.56 10.37
C ILE A 20 -25.07 -26.05 10.34
N LYS A 21 -25.24 -26.70 9.19
CA LYS A 21 -24.92 -28.12 9.01
C LYS A 21 -23.71 -28.27 8.12
N VAL A 22 -22.64 -28.86 8.63
CA VAL A 22 -21.42 -29.20 7.89
C VAL A 22 -21.33 -30.71 7.76
N LYS A 23 -21.07 -31.21 6.54
CA LYS A 23 -20.85 -32.62 6.26
C LYS A 23 -19.56 -32.83 5.49
N GLY A 24 -18.81 -33.86 5.90
CA GLY A 24 -17.63 -34.31 5.20
C GLY A 24 -16.48 -33.29 5.18
N ALA A 25 -16.24 -32.57 6.25
CA ALA A 25 -15.17 -31.57 6.29
C ALA A 25 -13.78 -32.21 6.35
N ARG A 26 -12.93 -31.85 5.35
CA ARG A 26 -11.57 -32.41 5.15
C ARG A 26 -10.50 -31.33 5.03
N VAL A 27 -10.79 -30.12 5.50
CA VAL A 27 -9.85 -28.99 5.40
C VAL A 27 -8.68 -29.20 6.34
N HIS A 28 -7.45 -29.10 5.83
CA HIS A 28 -6.19 -29.33 6.55
C HIS A 28 -6.18 -30.67 7.30
N ASN A 29 -6.22 -30.64 8.64
CA ASN A 29 -6.16 -31.81 9.51
C ASN A 29 -7.54 -32.38 9.93
N LEU A 30 -8.64 -31.87 9.39
CA LEU A 30 -9.97 -32.42 9.61
C LEU A 30 -10.12 -33.77 8.89
N LYS A 31 -10.62 -34.79 9.61
CA LYS A 31 -10.71 -36.15 9.12
C LYS A 31 -12.15 -36.52 8.74
N ASN A 32 -12.69 -35.85 7.71
CA ASN A 32 -14.03 -36.12 7.19
C ASN A 32 -15.12 -36.03 8.29
N ILE A 33 -15.17 -34.90 8.97
CA ILE A 33 -16.07 -34.72 10.11
C ILE A 33 -17.40 -34.09 9.67
N ASP A 34 -18.47 -34.52 10.37
CA ASP A 34 -19.78 -33.88 10.33
C ASP A 34 -19.98 -33.10 11.64
N VAL A 35 -20.52 -31.87 11.53
CA VAL A 35 -20.78 -31.05 12.71
C VAL A 35 -21.96 -30.11 12.46
N ASP A 36 -22.81 -29.99 13.50
CA ASP A 36 -23.87 -28.99 13.57
C ASP A 36 -23.43 -27.85 14.48
N VAL A 37 -23.51 -26.60 13.98
CA VAL A 37 -23.15 -25.41 14.75
C VAL A 37 -24.41 -24.58 14.96
N PRO A 38 -24.83 -24.32 16.19
CA PRO A 38 -26.06 -23.57 16.45
C PRO A 38 -25.93 -22.10 15.94
N LEU A 39 -27.06 -21.57 15.47
CA LEU A 39 -27.19 -20.16 15.05
C LEU A 39 -27.70 -19.29 16.20
N ASN A 40 -27.48 -17.98 16.09
CA ASN A 40 -27.96 -16.96 17.04
C ASN A 40 -27.47 -17.12 18.48
N GLN A 41 -26.32 -17.75 18.69
CA GLN A 41 -25.68 -17.90 20.00
C GLN A 41 -24.14 -17.84 19.85
N ILE A 42 -23.47 -17.60 20.98
CA ILE A 42 -22.00 -17.64 21.05
C ILE A 42 -21.56 -19.10 21.12
N VAL A 43 -20.71 -19.52 20.18
CA VAL A 43 -20.19 -20.88 20.10
C VAL A 43 -18.68 -20.89 20.32
N GLY A 44 -18.23 -21.63 21.34
CA GLY A 44 -16.81 -21.85 21.61
C GLY A 44 -16.31 -23.13 20.95
N ILE A 45 -15.19 -23.09 20.22
CA ILE A 45 -14.50 -24.25 19.65
C ILE A 45 -13.25 -24.52 20.49
N ALA A 46 -13.28 -25.58 21.32
CA ALA A 46 -12.19 -25.95 22.21
C ALA A 46 -11.48 -27.23 21.74
N GLY A 47 -10.24 -27.43 22.17
CA GLY A 47 -9.45 -28.61 21.88
C GLY A 47 -7.94 -28.36 22.00
N VAL A 48 -7.13 -29.40 21.97
CA VAL A 48 -5.68 -29.34 22.03
C VAL A 48 -5.08 -28.63 20.79
N SER A 49 -3.83 -28.16 20.87
CA SER A 49 -3.16 -27.59 19.74
C SER A 49 -3.09 -28.59 18.58
N GLY A 50 -3.36 -28.15 17.35
CA GLY A 50 -3.37 -29.01 16.16
C GLY A 50 -4.66 -29.83 15.97
N SER A 51 -5.68 -29.73 16.84
CA SER A 51 -6.93 -30.54 16.74
C SER A 51 -7.89 -30.09 15.61
N GLY A 52 -7.58 -29.05 14.84
CA GLY A 52 -8.44 -28.61 13.75
C GLY A 52 -9.41 -27.47 14.08
N LYS A 53 -9.31 -26.83 15.26
CA LYS A 53 -10.18 -25.70 15.64
C LYS A 53 -10.24 -24.60 14.59
N SER A 54 -9.09 -24.11 14.19
CA SER A 54 -8.98 -23.06 13.15
C SER A 54 -9.35 -23.58 11.76
N SER A 55 -9.13 -24.86 11.49
CA SER A 55 -9.55 -25.49 10.23
C SER A 55 -11.08 -25.53 10.11
N LEU A 56 -11.79 -25.80 11.20
CA LEU A 56 -13.24 -25.75 11.22
C LEU A 56 -13.76 -24.30 11.16
N ALA A 57 -13.28 -23.42 12.06
CA ALA A 57 -13.78 -22.05 12.15
C ALA A 57 -13.48 -21.21 10.91
N LEU A 58 -12.20 -21.18 10.49
CA LEU A 58 -11.74 -20.34 9.39
C LEU A 58 -11.75 -21.08 8.05
N GLY A 59 -11.31 -22.33 8.02
CA GLY A 59 -11.17 -23.11 6.79
C GLY A 59 -12.50 -23.64 6.25
N VAL A 60 -13.53 -23.80 7.09
CA VAL A 60 -14.85 -24.26 6.67
C VAL A 60 -15.91 -23.18 6.82
N LEU A 61 -16.24 -22.77 8.05
CA LEU A 61 -17.38 -21.90 8.31
C LEU A 61 -17.18 -20.50 7.70
N TYR A 62 -16.04 -19.87 7.98
CA TYR A 62 -15.73 -18.56 7.39
C TYR A 62 -15.56 -18.65 5.87
N ALA A 63 -14.82 -19.65 5.37
CA ALA A 63 -14.58 -19.78 3.93
C ALA A 63 -15.88 -19.91 3.13
N GLU A 64 -16.83 -20.74 3.58
CA GLU A 64 -18.12 -20.93 2.91
C GLU A 64 -19.06 -19.72 3.11
N GLY A 65 -19.11 -19.13 4.31
CA GLY A 65 -19.91 -17.93 4.55
C GLY A 65 -19.43 -16.70 3.79
N SER A 66 -18.11 -16.47 3.75
CA SER A 66 -17.48 -15.41 2.96
C SER A 66 -17.69 -15.62 1.46
N ARG A 67 -17.51 -16.85 0.96
CA ARG A 67 -17.71 -17.18 -0.46
C ARG A 67 -19.15 -16.88 -0.91
N ARG A 68 -20.16 -17.34 -0.17
CA ARG A 68 -21.56 -17.08 -0.50
C ARG A 68 -21.91 -15.61 -0.45
N TYR A 69 -21.37 -14.87 0.51
CA TYR A 69 -21.53 -13.42 0.57
C TYR A 69 -20.95 -12.75 -0.67
N LEU A 70 -19.71 -13.09 -1.06
CA LEU A 70 -19.06 -12.55 -2.25
C LEU A 70 -19.79 -12.90 -3.54
N GLU A 71 -20.38 -14.10 -3.64
CA GLU A 71 -21.19 -14.51 -4.80
C GLU A 71 -22.47 -13.66 -4.95
N SER A 72 -23.01 -13.14 -3.86
CA SER A 72 -24.17 -12.23 -3.89
C SER A 72 -23.86 -10.80 -4.32
N LEU A 73 -22.58 -10.40 -4.35
CA LEU A 73 -22.14 -9.07 -4.72
C LEU A 73 -22.01 -8.90 -6.24
N SER A 74 -22.05 -7.63 -6.70
CA SER A 74 -21.82 -7.30 -8.10
C SER A 74 -20.45 -7.78 -8.58
N THR A 75 -20.32 -8.07 -9.88
CA THR A 75 -19.06 -8.52 -10.49
C THR A 75 -17.93 -7.52 -10.28
N TYR A 76 -18.23 -6.23 -10.27
CA TYR A 76 -17.26 -5.17 -10.02
C TYR A 76 -16.69 -5.24 -8.61
N THR A 77 -17.55 -5.33 -7.59
CA THR A 77 -17.14 -5.43 -6.19
C THR A 77 -16.38 -6.73 -5.93
N ARG A 78 -16.83 -7.85 -6.49
CA ARG A 78 -16.20 -9.17 -6.34
C ARG A 78 -14.76 -9.19 -6.84
N ARG A 79 -14.45 -8.52 -7.95
CA ARG A 79 -13.07 -8.46 -8.50
C ARG A 79 -12.07 -7.73 -7.60
N ARG A 80 -12.54 -6.87 -6.70
CA ARG A 80 -11.71 -6.09 -5.78
C ARG A 80 -11.54 -6.72 -4.40
N MET A 81 -12.31 -7.77 -4.11
CA MET A 81 -12.26 -8.45 -2.82
C MET A 81 -11.54 -9.80 -2.94
N THR A 82 -10.63 -10.06 -2.03
CA THR A 82 -9.95 -11.35 -1.92
C THR A 82 -10.90 -12.33 -1.23
N GLY A 83 -11.42 -13.30 -1.99
CA GLY A 83 -12.27 -14.36 -1.44
C GLY A 83 -11.45 -15.46 -0.78
N ALA A 84 -12.04 -16.11 0.23
CA ALA A 84 -11.50 -17.35 0.77
C ALA A 84 -11.58 -18.48 -0.29
N ALA A 85 -10.59 -19.37 -0.29
CA ALA A 85 -10.62 -20.55 -1.15
C ALA A 85 -11.81 -21.46 -0.78
N LYS A 86 -12.37 -22.17 -1.77
CA LYS A 86 -13.45 -23.11 -1.55
C LYS A 86 -13.02 -24.19 -0.53
N ALA A 87 -13.83 -24.37 0.51
CA ALA A 87 -13.56 -25.37 1.52
C ALA A 87 -13.67 -26.80 0.95
N GLN A 88 -12.82 -27.71 1.43
CA GLN A 88 -12.91 -29.15 1.11
C GLN A 88 -13.96 -29.80 2.02
N VAL A 89 -15.22 -29.71 1.61
CA VAL A 89 -16.39 -30.26 2.31
C VAL A 89 -17.35 -30.88 1.32
N ASP A 90 -18.13 -31.86 1.75
CA ASP A 90 -19.19 -32.41 0.91
C ASP A 90 -20.37 -31.44 0.81
N GLU A 91 -20.80 -30.92 1.96
CA GLU A 91 -21.91 -29.98 2.03
C GLU A 91 -21.82 -29.04 3.24
N VAL A 92 -22.19 -27.74 3.03
CA VAL A 92 -22.46 -26.80 4.11
C VAL A 92 -23.82 -26.14 3.87
N ARG A 93 -24.75 -26.26 4.81
CA ARG A 93 -26.08 -25.63 4.73
C ARG A 93 -26.23 -24.57 5.79
N TYR A 94 -27.03 -23.56 5.48
CA TYR A 94 -27.47 -22.48 6.38
C TYR A 94 -26.34 -21.61 6.97
N VAL A 95 -25.16 -21.58 6.35
CA VAL A 95 -24.09 -20.68 6.79
C VAL A 95 -24.45 -19.25 6.40
N PRO A 96 -24.48 -18.31 7.36
CA PRO A 96 -24.68 -16.88 7.08
C PRO A 96 -23.44 -16.25 6.45
N ALA A 97 -23.57 -14.98 6.03
CA ALA A 97 -22.42 -14.16 5.70
C ALA A 97 -21.47 -14.11 6.91
N ALA A 98 -20.17 -14.39 6.68
CA ALA A 98 -19.21 -14.55 7.76
C ALA A 98 -18.06 -13.53 7.63
N LEU A 99 -17.65 -12.98 8.77
CA LEU A 99 -16.43 -12.19 8.93
C LEU A 99 -15.48 -12.95 9.84
N ALA A 100 -14.18 -12.85 9.57
CA ALA A 100 -13.14 -13.41 10.42
C ALA A 100 -12.25 -12.32 10.99
N LEU A 101 -12.03 -12.36 12.29
CA LEU A 101 -11.00 -11.57 12.96
C LEU A 101 -9.84 -12.51 13.29
N HIS A 102 -8.68 -12.22 12.76
CA HIS A 102 -7.47 -13.00 13.01
C HIS A 102 -6.72 -12.43 14.21
N GLN A 103 -6.15 -13.30 15.06
CA GLN A 103 -5.31 -12.87 16.18
C GLN A 103 -4.05 -12.11 15.72
N ARG A 104 -3.57 -12.44 14.53
CA ARG A 104 -2.48 -11.73 13.89
C ARG A 104 -3.01 -11.16 12.57
N PRO A 105 -3.19 -9.84 12.47
CA PRO A 105 -3.57 -9.21 11.21
C PRO A 105 -2.49 -9.48 10.15
N ALA A 106 -2.89 -9.50 8.89
CA ALA A 106 -1.94 -9.56 7.78
C ALA A 106 -0.95 -8.38 7.88
N VAL A 107 0.30 -8.62 7.56
CA VAL A 107 1.31 -7.54 7.51
C VAL A 107 0.82 -6.48 6.54
N PRO A 108 0.66 -5.23 6.98
CA PRO A 108 0.17 -4.17 6.12
C PRO A 108 1.10 -3.96 4.93
N GLY A 109 0.55 -3.78 3.75
CA GLY A 109 1.33 -3.41 2.57
C GLY A 109 2.02 -2.06 2.75
N ILE A 110 3.12 -1.84 2.04
CA ILE A 110 3.93 -0.60 2.10
C ILE A 110 3.11 0.69 1.86
N ARG A 111 1.97 0.57 1.17
CA ARG A 111 1.04 1.67 0.91
C ARG A 111 -0.08 1.77 1.96
N SER A 112 -0.14 0.87 2.92
CA SER A 112 -1.17 0.92 3.97
C SER A 112 -0.82 1.98 5.00
N THR A 113 -1.81 2.81 5.35
CA THR A 113 -1.70 3.83 6.39
C THR A 113 -2.83 3.69 7.40
N PHE A 114 -2.73 4.37 8.53
CA PHE A 114 -3.82 4.47 9.50
C PHE A 114 -5.11 4.97 8.82
N GLY A 115 -5.01 5.99 7.96
CA GLY A 115 -6.16 6.54 7.23
C GLY A 115 -6.80 5.56 6.24
N THR A 116 -6.01 4.68 5.59
CA THR A 116 -6.58 3.65 4.70
C THR A 116 -7.19 2.48 5.47
N GLY A 117 -6.62 2.10 6.60
CA GLY A 117 -7.12 1.02 7.43
C GLY A 117 -8.40 1.38 8.19
N THR A 118 -8.60 2.65 8.50
CA THR A 118 -9.80 3.16 9.21
C THR A 118 -10.89 3.70 8.29
N GLU A 119 -10.68 3.70 6.97
CA GLU A 119 -11.57 4.30 5.95
C GLU A 119 -11.70 5.83 6.04
N LEU A 120 -11.11 6.49 7.05
CA LEU A 120 -11.17 7.95 7.22
C LEU A 120 -10.59 8.70 6.02
N LEU A 121 -9.53 8.16 5.42
CA LEU A 121 -8.92 8.77 4.23
C LEU A 121 -9.89 8.77 3.04
N ASN A 122 -10.79 7.79 2.93
CA ASN A 122 -11.79 7.75 1.86
C ASN A 122 -12.77 8.91 2.00
N SER A 123 -13.29 9.15 3.22
CA SER A 123 -14.17 10.29 3.50
C SER A 123 -13.44 11.63 3.30
N LEU A 124 -12.18 11.73 3.72
CA LEU A 124 -11.39 12.96 3.52
C LEU A 124 -11.15 13.24 2.03
N ARG A 125 -10.80 12.22 1.23
CA ARG A 125 -10.68 12.37 -0.23
C ARG A 125 -11.98 12.80 -0.89
N LEU A 126 -13.11 12.30 -0.41
CA LEU A 126 -14.43 12.73 -0.90
C LEU A 126 -14.66 14.21 -0.61
N MET A 127 -14.30 14.70 0.60
CA MET A 127 -14.36 16.13 0.92
C MET A 127 -13.52 16.95 -0.06
N PHE A 128 -12.28 16.57 -0.30
CA PHE A 128 -11.41 17.30 -1.23
C PHE A 128 -11.86 17.22 -2.68
N SER A 129 -12.46 16.12 -3.10
CA SER A 129 -13.04 15.98 -4.44
C SER A 129 -14.25 16.89 -4.66
N ARG A 130 -15.14 16.97 -3.66
CA ARG A 130 -16.47 17.61 -3.81
C ARG A 130 -16.55 19.04 -3.29
N LEU A 131 -15.75 19.38 -2.29
CA LEU A 131 -15.89 20.61 -1.52
C LEU A 131 -14.68 21.55 -1.66
N ALA A 132 -13.57 21.12 -2.26
CA ALA A 132 -12.37 21.92 -2.38
C ALA A 132 -12.44 22.94 -3.53
N SER A 133 -11.61 23.96 -3.45
CA SER A 133 -11.25 24.80 -4.60
C SER A 133 -10.26 24.03 -5.48
N HIS A 134 -10.52 23.98 -6.79
CA HIS A 134 -9.72 23.24 -7.75
C HIS A 134 -8.88 24.19 -8.61
N ARG A 135 -7.64 23.79 -8.88
CA ARG A 135 -6.71 24.59 -9.68
C ARG A 135 -6.96 24.35 -11.17
N CYS A 136 -7.17 25.42 -11.93
CA CYS A 136 -7.27 25.35 -13.38
C CYS A 136 -5.89 25.10 -14.03
N PRO A 137 -5.81 24.71 -15.32
CA PRO A 137 -4.53 24.51 -16.02
C PRO A 137 -3.59 25.70 -16.00
N ASN A 138 -4.15 26.93 -15.89
CA ASN A 138 -3.38 28.18 -15.83
C ASN A 138 -3.04 28.61 -14.39
N GLY A 139 -3.30 27.77 -13.38
CA GLY A 139 -2.91 28.02 -12.00
C GLY A 139 -3.91 28.75 -11.11
N HIS A 140 -5.04 29.25 -11.63
CA HIS A 140 -6.07 29.91 -10.82
C HIS A 140 -6.89 28.88 -10.04
N TYR A 141 -7.33 29.27 -8.84
CA TYR A 141 -8.22 28.45 -8.02
C TYR A 141 -9.68 28.82 -8.25
N VAL A 142 -10.46 27.85 -8.69
CA VAL A 142 -11.93 28.00 -8.85
C VAL A 142 -12.59 27.60 -7.55
N LYS A 143 -13.42 28.51 -7.02
CA LYS A 143 -14.19 28.29 -5.78
C LYS A 143 -15.10 27.07 -5.91
N PRO A 144 -15.38 26.35 -4.82
CA PRO A 144 -16.29 25.22 -4.82
C PRO A 144 -17.73 25.67 -5.16
N THR A 145 -18.39 24.86 -5.98
CA THR A 145 -19.78 25.07 -6.39
C THR A 145 -20.52 23.74 -6.44
N LEU A 146 -21.86 23.76 -6.52
CA LEU A 146 -22.66 22.55 -6.71
C LEU A 146 -22.32 21.82 -8.01
N ALA A 147 -21.85 22.50 -9.05
CA ALA A 147 -21.37 21.86 -10.29
C ALA A 147 -20.15 20.97 -10.03
N VAL A 148 -19.18 21.43 -9.23
CA VAL A 148 -18.04 20.61 -8.78
C VAL A 148 -18.52 19.39 -8.01
N ALA A 149 -19.44 19.62 -7.09
CA ALA A 149 -19.99 18.55 -6.28
C ALA A 149 -20.75 17.50 -7.10
N ALA A 150 -21.39 17.92 -8.19
CA ALA A 150 -22.09 17.05 -9.15
C ALA A 150 -21.17 16.43 -10.22
N GLU A 151 -19.85 16.56 -10.09
CA GLU A 151 -18.84 16.08 -11.08
C GLU A 151 -18.99 16.71 -12.48
N GLN A 152 -19.53 17.90 -12.55
CA GLN A 152 -19.67 18.64 -13.79
C GLN A 152 -18.39 19.43 -14.10
N GLU A 153 -18.15 19.63 -15.38
CA GLU A 153 -17.08 20.52 -15.84
C GLU A 153 -17.41 21.95 -15.49
N ILE A 154 -16.44 22.69 -14.97
CA ILE A 154 -16.57 24.08 -14.62
C ILE A 154 -15.61 24.95 -15.45
N ILE A 155 -15.95 26.21 -15.64
CA ILE A 155 -15.10 27.16 -16.36
C ILE A 155 -14.45 28.09 -15.36
N CYS A 156 -13.13 28.27 -15.48
CA CYS A 156 -12.40 29.22 -14.66
C CYS A 156 -12.89 30.66 -14.96
N PRO A 157 -13.37 31.40 -13.96
CA PRO A 157 -13.87 32.73 -14.17
C PRO A 157 -12.77 33.75 -14.56
N GLU A 158 -11.51 33.45 -14.27
CA GLU A 158 -10.39 34.34 -14.54
C GLU A 158 -9.82 34.17 -15.95
N CYS A 159 -9.79 32.97 -16.50
CA CYS A 159 -9.12 32.71 -17.78
C CYS A 159 -9.95 31.90 -18.79
N GLY A 160 -11.18 31.51 -18.46
CA GLY A 160 -12.05 30.73 -19.34
C GLY A 160 -11.63 29.27 -19.56
N ALA A 161 -10.56 28.80 -18.92
CA ALA A 161 -10.12 27.41 -19.04
C ALA A 161 -11.12 26.44 -18.38
N ARG A 162 -11.29 25.27 -18.99
CA ARG A 162 -12.10 24.20 -18.41
C ARG A 162 -11.37 23.56 -17.25
N VAL A 163 -12.08 23.34 -16.17
CA VAL A 163 -11.58 22.72 -14.95
C VAL A 163 -12.37 21.45 -14.67
N HIS A 164 -11.67 20.34 -14.56
CA HIS A 164 -12.25 19.09 -14.12
C HIS A 164 -11.84 18.87 -12.66
N ALA A 165 -12.82 18.71 -11.77
CA ALA A 165 -12.56 18.38 -10.39
C ALA A 165 -12.14 16.90 -10.29
N PRO A 166 -11.01 16.58 -9.65
CA PRO A 166 -10.57 15.20 -9.54
C PRO A 166 -11.56 14.39 -8.71
N SER A 167 -11.84 13.17 -9.15
CA SER A 167 -12.60 12.19 -8.38
C SER A 167 -11.84 11.76 -7.12
N ALA A 168 -12.54 11.17 -6.14
CA ALA A 168 -11.89 10.63 -4.95
C ALA A 168 -10.83 9.54 -5.28
N GLU A 169 -10.96 8.85 -6.41
CA GLU A 169 -9.97 7.88 -6.92
C GLU A 169 -8.71 8.57 -7.46
N GLU A 170 -8.85 9.72 -8.09
CA GLU A 170 -7.73 10.53 -8.59
C GLU A 170 -6.96 11.24 -7.46
N LEU A 171 -7.53 11.28 -6.27
CA LEU A 171 -6.88 11.74 -5.04
C LEU A 171 -6.28 10.58 -4.21
N ALA A 172 -6.33 9.35 -4.71
CA ALA A 172 -5.85 8.18 -3.99
C ALA A 172 -4.39 7.86 -4.33
N PHE A 173 -3.51 7.87 -3.34
CA PHE A 173 -2.08 7.54 -3.54
C PHE A 173 -1.82 6.07 -3.86
N ASN A 174 -2.77 5.19 -3.66
CA ASN A 174 -2.72 3.78 -4.06
C ASN A 174 -3.36 3.52 -5.43
N SER A 175 -3.71 4.56 -6.16
CA SER A 175 -4.33 4.56 -7.48
C SER A 175 -3.81 5.72 -8.33
N LYS A 176 -4.69 6.45 -9.01
CA LYS A 176 -4.35 7.52 -9.95
C LYS A 176 -3.67 8.74 -9.32
N GLY A 177 -3.91 9.00 -8.03
CA GLY A 177 -3.30 10.11 -7.29
C GLY A 177 -1.90 9.81 -6.76
N ALA A 178 -1.30 8.67 -7.11
CA ALA A 178 0.04 8.30 -6.65
C ALA A 178 1.12 9.24 -7.18
N CYS A 179 2.08 9.60 -6.33
CA CYS A 179 3.28 10.28 -6.76
C CYS A 179 4.02 9.42 -7.80
N PRO A 180 4.36 9.93 -8.99
CA PRO A 180 4.98 9.13 -10.05
C PRO A 180 6.37 8.61 -9.64
N LYS A 181 7.14 9.35 -8.84
CA LYS A 181 8.49 8.97 -8.43
C LYS A 181 8.52 7.80 -7.45
N CYS A 182 7.67 7.83 -6.42
CA CYS A 182 7.63 6.76 -5.40
C CYS A 182 6.45 5.79 -5.59
N SER A 183 5.63 5.96 -6.61
CA SER A 183 4.45 5.13 -6.88
C SER A 183 3.52 5.00 -5.66
N GLY A 184 3.37 6.07 -4.88
CA GLY A 184 2.49 6.13 -3.72
C GLY A 184 3.04 5.47 -2.45
N THR A 185 4.33 5.14 -2.38
CA THR A 185 4.95 4.60 -1.16
C THR A 185 5.40 5.69 -0.17
N GLY A 186 5.64 6.91 -0.66
CA GLY A 186 6.22 8.02 0.11
C GLY A 186 7.73 7.92 0.32
N LEU A 187 8.32 6.79 -0.04
CA LEU A 187 9.74 6.49 0.11
C LEU A 187 10.36 6.17 -1.26
N VAL A 188 11.63 6.46 -1.41
CA VAL A 188 12.45 6.04 -2.54
C VAL A 188 13.64 5.27 -2.04
N ARG A 189 14.11 4.32 -2.83
CA ARG A 189 15.35 3.60 -2.55
C ARG A 189 16.46 4.23 -3.36
N SER A 190 17.50 4.68 -2.69
CA SER A 190 18.72 5.20 -3.30
C SER A 190 19.91 4.33 -2.91
N VAL A 191 20.98 4.41 -3.69
CA VAL A 191 22.21 3.70 -3.35
C VAL A 191 22.85 4.34 -2.13
N ASP A 192 23.13 3.54 -1.12
CA ASP A 192 23.90 3.96 0.06
C ASP A 192 25.40 3.88 -0.23
N ARG A 193 26.02 5.01 -0.52
CA ARG A 193 27.44 5.08 -0.86
C ARG A 193 28.34 4.52 0.25
N ALA A 194 27.99 4.69 1.53
CA ALA A 194 28.76 4.15 2.63
C ALA A 194 28.80 2.61 2.62
N SER A 195 27.72 1.98 2.15
CA SER A 195 27.65 0.53 2.04
C SER A 195 28.45 -0.06 0.88
N LEU A 196 28.82 0.77 -0.11
CA LEU A 196 29.62 0.32 -1.26
C LEU A 196 31.07 0.01 -0.86
N VAL A 197 31.62 0.78 0.07
CA VAL A 197 32.97 0.62 0.62
C VAL A 197 32.89 0.67 2.15
N PRO A 198 32.46 -0.41 2.80
CA PRO A 198 32.25 -0.41 4.26
C PRO A 198 33.57 -0.43 5.06
N ASP A 199 34.67 -0.82 4.44
CA ASP A 199 36.00 -0.83 5.05
C ASP A 199 37.00 -0.17 4.11
N GLU A 200 37.32 1.07 4.39
CA GLU A 200 38.28 1.88 3.62
C GLU A 200 39.76 1.51 3.91
N SER A 201 40.03 0.63 4.87
CA SER A 201 41.37 0.12 5.12
C SER A 201 41.79 -0.93 4.12
N LEU A 202 40.84 -1.55 3.41
CA LEU A 202 41.11 -2.51 2.35
C LEU A 202 41.41 -1.79 1.03
N SER A 203 42.21 -2.42 0.20
CA SER A 203 42.42 -2.04 -1.19
C SER A 203 41.26 -2.54 -2.09
N ILE A 204 41.14 -2.03 -3.28
CA ILE A 204 40.15 -2.52 -4.27
C ILE A 204 40.47 -3.98 -4.63
N ASP A 205 41.77 -4.33 -4.71
CA ASP A 205 42.21 -5.71 -4.99
C ASP A 205 41.84 -6.67 -3.87
N GLU A 206 41.84 -6.23 -2.63
CA GLU A 206 41.36 -6.97 -1.45
C GLU A 206 39.85 -6.98 -1.31
N GLY A 207 39.14 -6.16 -2.09
CA GLY A 207 37.68 -6.14 -2.17
C GLY A 207 36.99 -5.04 -1.38
N ALA A 208 37.61 -3.89 -1.25
CA ALA A 208 36.99 -2.71 -0.65
C ALA A 208 35.63 -2.38 -1.30
N VAL A 209 35.54 -2.47 -2.64
CA VAL A 209 34.32 -2.18 -3.40
C VAL A 209 33.40 -3.42 -3.45
N ARG A 210 32.52 -3.54 -2.48
CA ARG A 210 31.66 -4.72 -2.28
C ARG A 210 30.73 -5.06 -3.45
N PRO A 211 30.08 -4.10 -4.16
CA PRO A 211 29.23 -4.42 -5.31
C PRO A 211 29.96 -5.19 -6.41
N TRP A 212 31.23 -4.88 -6.68
CA TRP A 212 32.01 -5.55 -7.72
C TRP A 212 32.32 -7.01 -7.39
N GLN A 213 32.31 -7.38 -6.09
CA GLN A 213 32.50 -8.75 -5.66
C GLN A 213 31.20 -9.56 -5.65
N THR A 214 30.07 -8.92 -5.32
CA THR A 214 28.83 -9.63 -5.01
C THR A 214 27.77 -9.54 -6.09
N LEU A 215 27.79 -8.49 -6.91
CA LEU A 215 26.78 -8.20 -7.94
C LEU A 215 27.31 -8.24 -9.36
N MET A 216 28.64 -8.08 -9.54
CA MET A 216 29.32 -7.99 -10.84
C MET A 216 30.55 -8.90 -10.87
N TRP A 217 31.08 -9.08 -12.05
CA TRP A 217 32.34 -9.80 -12.23
C TRP A 217 33.52 -8.99 -11.70
N SER A 218 34.52 -9.68 -11.17
CA SER A 218 35.75 -9.09 -10.59
C SER A 218 36.59 -8.26 -11.57
N LEU A 219 36.24 -8.27 -12.86
CA LEU A 219 36.90 -7.48 -13.93
C LEU A 219 36.77 -5.96 -13.76
N MET A 220 35.79 -5.48 -13.00
CA MET A 220 35.62 -4.01 -12.83
C MET A 220 36.84 -3.36 -12.18
N LYS A 221 37.54 -4.06 -11.30
CA LYS A 221 38.78 -3.58 -10.68
C LYS A 221 39.91 -3.41 -11.71
N ASP A 222 40.02 -4.35 -12.67
CA ASP A 222 41.05 -4.29 -13.70
C ASP A 222 40.80 -3.15 -14.66
N ILE A 223 39.52 -2.89 -15.01
CA ILE A 223 39.13 -1.74 -15.83
C ILE A 223 39.36 -0.42 -15.05
N ALA A 224 39.07 -0.38 -13.75
CA ALA A 224 39.34 0.79 -12.92
C ALA A 224 40.84 1.12 -12.89
N ARG A 225 41.70 0.11 -12.82
CA ARG A 225 43.17 0.28 -12.92
C ARG A 225 43.58 0.88 -14.25
N ASP A 226 43.02 0.42 -15.36
CA ASP A 226 43.23 0.97 -16.70
C ASP A 226 42.72 2.39 -16.86
N LEU A 227 41.78 2.82 -16.02
CA LEU A 227 41.30 4.21 -15.95
C LEU A 227 42.19 5.09 -15.03
N GLY A 228 43.25 4.54 -14.45
CA GLY A 228 44.20 5.26 -13.64
C GLY A 228 43.92 5.21 -12.11
N VAL A 229 43.06 4.31 -11.66
CA VAL A 229 42.79 4.11 -10.23
C VAL A 229 43.84 3.14 -9.65
N ARG A 230 44.49 3.48 -8.55
CA ARG A 230 45.38 2.60 -7.80
C ARG A 230 44.53 1.58 -7.04
N THR A 231 44.59 0.33 -7.46
CA THR A 231 43.75 -0.72 -6.87
C THR A 231 44.43 -1.53 -5.75
N ASP A 232 45.73 -1.31 -5.56
CA ASP A 232 46.61 -2.00 -4.63
C ASP A 232 46.84 -1.26 -3.30
N VAL A 233 46.41 -0.03 -3.19
CA VAL A 233 46.51 0.79 -1.96
C VAL A 233 45.16 0.82 -1.20
N PRO A 234 45.18 1.04 0.14
CA PRO A 234 43.95 1.24 0.90
C PRO A 234 43.03 2.27 0.27
N PHE A 235 41.71 2.01 0.27
CA PHE A 235 40.74 2.90 -0.38
C PHE A 235 40.76 4.32 0.18
N ARG A 236 41.05 4.48 1.47
CA ARG A 236 41.22 5.80 2.12
C ARG A 236 42.38 6.64 1.54
N GLU A 237 43.36 6.00 0.88
CA GLU A 237 44.53 6.67 0.28
C GLU A 237 44.33 7.06 -1.17
N LEU A 238 43.18 6.70 -1.75
CA LEU A 238 42.79 7.12 -3.09
C LEU A 238 42.50 8.63 -3.12
N THR A 239 42.98 9.29 -4.17
CA THR A 239 42.65 10.69 -4.44
C THR A 239 41.18 10.87 -4.73
N GLU A 240 40.68 12.10 -4.62
CA GLU A 240 39.28 12.42 -4.92
C GLU A 240 38.89 12.03 -6.35
N LYS A 241 39.77 12.24 -7.34
CA LYS A 241 39.56 11.82 -8.72
C LYS A 241 39.45 10.29 -8.88
N GLU A 242 40.27 9.54 -8.18
CA GLU A 242 40.21 8.07 -8.21
C GLU A 242 38.89 7.59 -7.57
N ARG A 243 38.49 8.17 -6.46
CA ARG A 243 37.20 7.86 -5.80
C ARG A 243 36.01 8.21 -6.69
N GLU A 244 36.07 9.37 -7.41
CA GLU A 244 35.05 9.76 -8.37
C GLU A 244 34.91 8.74 -9.52
N ILE A 245 36.02 8.22 -10.04
CA ILE A 245 36.00 7.16 -11.06
C ILE A 245 35.32 5.92 -10.50
N VAL A 246 35.65 5.51 -9.27
CA VAL A 246 35.08 4.31 -8.64
C VAL A 246 33.56 4.46 -8.40
N PHE A 247 33.11 5.60 -7.92
CA PHE A 247 31.71 5.80 -7.57
C PHE A 247 30.82 6.24 -8.74
N ASP A 248 31.29 7.13 -9.59
CA ASP A 248 30.49 7.82 -10.59
C ASP A 248 31.12 7.85 -12.00
N GLY A 249 32.25 7.18 -12.19
CA GLY A 249 32.98 7.16 -13.47
C GLY A 249 32.10 6.75 -14.65
N PRO A 250 32.32 7.29 -15.86
CA PRO A 250 31.49 7.04 -17.02
C PRO A 250 31.59 5.59 -17.51
N ALA A 251 30.51 5.10 -18.12
CA ALA A 251 30.47 3.79 -18.75
C ALA A 251 31.34 3.77 -20.02
N VAL A 252 32.60 3.39 -19.88
CA VAL A 252 33.57 3.32 -20.98
C VAL A 252 33.72 1.87 -21.41
N LYS A 253 33.70 1.60 -22.73
CA LYS A 253 34.05 0.28 -23.28
C LYS A 253 35.56 0.12 -23.30
N LYS A 254 36.04 -0.99 -22.77
CA LYS A 254 37.43 -1.40 -22.78
C LYS A 254 37.57 -2.77 -23.42
N HIS A 255 38.52 -2.89 -24.33
CA HIS A 255 38.91 -4.15 -24.90
C HIS A 255 39.86 -4.86 -23.93
N MET A 256 39.50 -6.05 -23.49
CA MET A 256 40.25 -6.80 -22.49
C MET A 256 40.43 -8.26 -22.88
N ILE A 257 41.60 -8.81 -22.57
CA ILE A 257 41.87 -10.24 -22.67
C ILE A 257 41.38 -10.88 -21.37
N TYR A 258 40.35 -11.71 -21.49
CA TYR A 258 39.78 -12.45 -20.37
C TYR A 258 40.29 -13.91 -20.40
N GLN A 259 40.84 -14.37 -19.29
CA GLN A 259 41.20 -15.75 -19.09
C GLN A 259 40.17 -16.43 -18.18
N ASN A 260 39.46 -17.43 -18.71
CA ASN A 260 38.51 -18.22 -17.92
C ASN A 260 39.24 -19.04 -16.88
N LYS A 261 39.00 -18.78 -15.60
CA LYS A 261 39.64 -19.48 -14.48
C LYS A 261 39.38 -20.99 -14.43
N THR A 262 38.32 -21.46 -15.08
CA THR A 262 37.89 -22.87 -15.04
C THR A 262 38.38 -23.65 -16.26
N SER A 263 38.43 -23.05 -17.44
CA SER A 263 38.82 -23.71 -18.71
C SER A 263 40.22 -23.33 -19.18
N GLY A 264 40.87 -22.31 -18.60
CA GLY A 264 42.16 -21.76 -19.04
C GLY A 264 42.13 -21.06 -20.41
N ALA A 265 40.99 -21.04 -21.09
CA ALA A 265 40.86 -20.42 -22.41
C ALA A 265 40.92 -18.88 -22.29
N ALA A 266 41.81 -18.26 -23.06
CA ALA A 266 41.85 -16.82 -23.23
C ALA A 266 40.92 -16.39 -24.37
N GLY A 267 40.14 -15.34 -24.16
CA GLY A 267 39.32 -14.70 -25.19
C GLY A 267 39.42 -13.19 -25.07
N GLU A 268 39.29 -12.52 -26.21
CA GLU A 268 39.19 -11.05 -26.28
C GLU A 268 37.72 -10.64 -26.29
N MET A 269 37.37 -9.69 -25.43
CA MET A 269 36.00 -9.19 -25.33
C MET A 269 35.97 -7.75 -24.89
N ASP A 270 35.01 -6.99 -25.44
CA ASP A 270 34.75 -5.63 -25.01
C ASP A 270 33.88 -5.64 -23.73
N PHE A 271 34.41 -5.08 -22.67
CA PHE A 271 33.66 -4.89 -21.43
C PHE A 271 33.32 -3.41 -21.21
N THR A 272 32.13 -3.15 -20.71
CA THR A 272 31.73 -1.82 -20.29
C THR A 272 32.06 -1.66 -18.81
N TYR A 273 32.78 -0.57 -18.47
CA TYR A 273 33.01 -0.21 -17.09
C TYR A 273 31.70 0.18 -16.41
N PHE A 274 31.42 -0.41 -15.29
CA PHE A 274 30.32 -0.05 -14.41
C PHE A 274 30.87 0.40 -13.07
N ASN A 275 30.74 1.68 -12.78
CA ASN A 275 31.10 2.23 -11.48
C ASN A 275 30.29 1.55 -10.36
N ALA A 276 30.68 1.77 -9.10
CA ALA A 276 30.07 1.07 -7.96
C ALA A 276 28.59 1.40 -7.78
N VAL A 277 28.17 2.64 -7.99
CA VAL A 277 26.77 3.08 -7.91
C VAL A 277 25.94 2.43 -9.01
N TYR A 278 26.36 2.56 -10.26
CA TYR A 278 25.66 1.97 -11.40
C TYR A 278 25.57 0.43 -11.31
N THR A 279 26.57 -0.22 -10.75
CA THR A 279 26.54 -1.67 -10.51
C THR A 279 25.33 -2.05 -9.65
N VAL A 280 25.03 -1.28 -8.60
CA VAL A 280 23.88 -1.52 -7.73
C VAL A 280 22.56 -1.18 -8.45
N GLU A 281 22.49 -0.04 -9.14
CA GLU A 281 21.30 0.38 -9.90
C GLU A 281 20.94 -0.62 -11.01
N ASN A 282 21.94 -1.08 -11.77
CA ASN A 282 21.76 -2.09 -12.81
C ASN A 282 21.32 -3.45 -12.23
N ALA A 283 21.88 -3.83 -11.07
CA ALA A 283 21.45 -5.04 -10.39
C ALA A 283 19.99 -4.90 -9.89
N LEU A 284 19.61 -3.77 -9.33
CA LEU A 284 18.25 -3.47 -8.85
C LEU A 284 17.24 -3.54 -9.99
N SER A 285 17.56 -2.96 -11.15
CA SER A 285 16.68 -2.98 -12.34
C SER A 285 16.41 -4.39 -12.89
N LYS A 286 17.28 -5.34 -12.61
CA LYS A 286 17.20 -6.74 -13.07
C LYS A 286 16.66 -7.71 -12.03
N VAL A 287 16.30 -7.25 -10.83
CA VAL A 287 15.74 -8.09 -9.78
C VAL A 287 14.38 -8.65 -10.20
N LYS A 288 14.25 -9.98 -10.15
CA LYS A 288 13.00 -10.69 -10.50
C LYS A 288 12.40 -11.47 -9.33
N ASP A 289 13.17 -11.71 -8.28
CA ASP A 289 12.78 -12.53 -7.15
C ASP A 289 13.29 -11.96 -5.81
N GLU A 290 12.78 -12.49 -4.70
CA GLU A 290 13.16 -12.10 -3.35
C GLU A 290 14.65 -12.34 -3.05
N LYS A 291 15.23 -13.40 -3.61
CA LYS A 291 16.64 -13.73 -3.43
C LYS A 291 17.56 -12.71 -4.10
N GLY A 292 17.18 -12.25 -5.29
CA GLY A 292 17.84 -11.14 -6.00
C GLY A 292 17.74 -9.85 -5.19
N MET A 293 16.56 -9.54 -4.64
CA MET A 293 16.36 -8.35 -3.81
C MET A 293 17.25 -8.36 -2.56
N LYS A 294 17.32 -9.45 -1.81
CA LYS A 294 18.19 -9.57 -0.62
C LYS A 294 19.68 -9.34 -0.91
N ARG A 295 20.13 -9.60 -2.13
CA ARG A 295 21.52 -9.34 -2.54
C ARG A 295 21.81 -7.87 -2.77
N VAL A 296 20.82 -7.12 -3.26
CA VAL A 296 20.95 -5.69 -3.62
C VAL A 296 20.59 -4.79 -2.43
N GLU A 297 19.62 -5.19 -1.63
CA GLU A 297 19.04 -4.42 -0.52
C GLU A 297 20.08 -3.87 0.47
N LYS A 298 21.14 -4.63 0.75
CA LYS A 298 22.24 -4.22 1.62
C LYS A 298 23.04 -3.00 1.13
N PHE A 299 22.87 -2.62 -0.13
CA PHE A 299 23.47 -1.44 -0.74
C PHE A 299 22.49 -0.29 -0.93
N LEU A 300 21.26 -0.43 -0.45
CA LEU A 300 20.21 0.56 -0.59
C LEU A 300 19.86 1.16 0.76
N LYS A 301 19.55 2.46 0.75
CA LYS A 301 18.89 3.15 1.86
C LYS A 301 17.51 3.62 1.41
N GLU A 302 16.59 3.66 2.36
CA GLU A 302 15.26 4.22 2.13
C GLU A 302 15.26 5.69 2.59
N GLU A 303 14.80 6.56 1.74
CA GLU A 303 14.71 8.00 1.98
C GLU A 303 13.31 8.50 1.67
N VAL A 304 12.89 9.57 2.36
CA VAL A 304 11.63 10.24 2.05
C VAL A 304 11.68 10.72 0.58
N CYS A 305 10.62 10.44 -0.16
CA CYS A 305 10.55 10.83 -1.56
C CYS A 305 10.68 12.36 -1.72
N PRO A 306 11.69 12.86 -2.42
CA PRO A 306 11.93 14.30 -2.54
C PRO A 306 10.86 15.04 -3.36
N GLU A 307 10.14 14.33 -4.23
CA GLU A 307 9.08 14.92 -5.05
C GLU A 307 7.80 15.18 -4.28
N CYS A 308 7.35 14.20 -3.48
CA CYS A 308 6.12 14.34 -2.72
C CYS A 308 6.33 14.67 -1.22
N GLY A 309 7.59 14.76 -0.76
CA GLY A 309 7.90 15.01 0.66
C GLY A 309 7.27 13.99 1.61
N GLY A 310 7.15 12.72 1.18
CA GLY A 310 6.54 11.64 1.94
C GLY A 310 5.01 11.58 1.88
N SER A 311 4.33 12.55 1.26
CA SER A 311 2.86 12.59 1.19
C SER A 311 2.24 11.47 0.36
N ARG A 312 3.04 10.77 -0.46
CA ARG A 312 2.61 9.69 -1.36
C ARG A 312 1.79 10.18 -2.58
N LEU A 313 1.35 11.44 -2.57
CA LEU A 313 0.45 12.03 -3.54
C LEU A 313 1.21 12.74 -4.67
N SER A 314 0.66 12.67 -5.88
CA SER A 314 1.11 13.47 -7.01
C SER A 314 0.86 14.96 -6.78
N GLU A 315 1.48 15.84 -7.56
CA GLU A 315 1.22 17.28 -7.51
C GLU A 315 -0.28 17.59 -7.78
N ALA A 316 -0.87 16.92 -8.77
CA ALA A 316 -2.26 17.09 -9.11
C ALA A 316 -3.20 16.70 -7.94
N ALA A 317 -2.87 15.64 -7.20
CA ALA A 317 -3.66 15.21 -6.05
C ALA A 317 -3.47 16.11 -4.81
N ARG A 318 -2.38 16.86 -4.72
CA ARG A 318 -2.12 17.88 -3.67
C ARG A 318 -2.66 19.27 -4.02
N ALA A 319 -3.01 19.49 -5.30
CA ALA A 319 -3.45 20.79 -5.78
C ALA A 319 -4.78 21.27 -5.19
N PRO A 320 -5.84 20.44 -5.03
CA PRO A 320 -7.10 20.89 -4.43
C PRO A 320 -6.89 21.46 -3.03
N LYS A 321 -7.55 22.59 -2.73
CA LYS A 321 -7.45 23.27 -1.44
C LYS A 321 -8.83 23.37 -0.79
N LEU A 322 -8.94 22.87 0.45
CA LEU A 322 -10.13 22.99 1.27
C LEU A 322 -9.77 23.74 2.54
N ARG A 323 -10.46 24.83 2.84
CA ARG A 323 -10.09 25.76 3.90
C ARG A 323 -8.61 26.19 3.84
N GLY A 324 -8.09 26.38 2.62
CA GLY A 324 -6.73 26.85 2.37
C GLY A 324 -5.62 25.79 2.40
N ILE A 325 -5.88 24.56 2.82
CA ILE A 325 -4.88 23.49 2.91
C ILE A 325 -5.11 22.38 1.88
N GLY A 326 -4.05 21.63 1.56
CA GLY A 326 -4.09 20.46 0.69
C GLY A 326 -4.43 19.17 1.44
N LEU A 327 -4.76 18.13 0.67
CA LEU A 327 -5.03 16.79 1.21
C LEU A 327 -3.84 16.23 2.00
N ASP A 328 -2.64 16.48 1.53
CA ASP A 328 -1.39 16.05 2.21
C ASP A 328 -1.19 16.76 3.55
N GLU A 329 -1.50 18.04 3.63
CA GLU A 329 -1.44 18.82 4.87
C GLU A 329 -2.49 18.32 5.88
N ALA A 330 -3.72 18.09 5.41
CA ALA A 330 -4.79 17.52 6.25
C ALA A 330 -4.45 16.12 6.78
N CYS A 331 -3.81 15.26 5.98
CA CYS A 331 -3.40 13.92 6.40
C CYS A 331 -2.31 13.92 7.48
N ARG A 332 -1.53 15.00 7.63
CA ARG A 332 -0.49 15.16 8.66
C ARG A 332 -1.00 15.68 9.99
N MET A 333 -2.23 16.18 10.04
CA MET A 333 -2.87 16.55 11.30
C MET A 333 -3.08 15.30 12.15
N THR A 334 -2.96 15.45 13.47
CA THR A 334 -3.42 14.42 14.40
C THR A 334 -4.93 14.22 14.22
N LEU A 335 -5.45 13.06 14.58
CA LEU A 335 -6.88 12.77 14.45
C LEU A 335 -7.74 13.80 15.20
N LEU A 336 -7.27 14.26 16.34
CA LEU A 336 -7.95 15.29 17.14
C LEU A 336 -8.03 16.62 16.37
N GLU A 337 -6.90 17.10 15.86
CA GLU A 337 -6.82 18.34 15.07
C GLU A 337 -7.65 18.25 13.80
N LEU A 338 -7.60 17.09 13.12
CA LEU A 338 -8.34 16.87 11.90
C LEU A 338 -9.86 16.87 12.12
N VAL A 339 -10.33 16.24 13.21
CA VAL A 339 -11.76 16.27 13.58
C VAL A 339 -12.22 17.69 13.84
N ASP A 340 -11.43 18.48 14.54
CA ASP A 340 -11.77 19.87 14.81
C ASP A 340 -11.74 20.74 13.55
N TRP A 341 -10.78 20.51 12.68
CA TRP A 341 -10.72 21.16 11.37
C TRP A 341 -11.91 20.80 10.49
N VAL A 342 -12.34 19.51 10.45
CA VAL A 342 -13.50 19.04 9.66
C VAL A 342 -14.81 19.69 10.12
N LYS A 343 -14.99 19.92 11.44
CA LYS A 343 -16.19 20.61 11.96
C LYS A 343 -16.43 21.98 11.33
N GLY A 344 -15.36 22.70 11.00
CA GLY A 344 -15.46 24.01 10.37
C GLY A 344 -15.55 24.00 8.85
N VAL A 345 -15.57 22.83 8.20
CA VAL A 345 -15.68 22.74 6.73
C VAL A 345 -17.02 23.29 6.21
N PRO A 346 -18.20 22.90 6.73
CA PRO A 346 -19.46 23.39 6.22
C PRO A 346 -19.57 24.92 6.23
N ASP A 347 -19.12 25.57 7.32
CA ASP A 347 -19.18 27.02 7.48
C ASP A 347 -18.24 27.79 6.54
N SER A 348 -17.21 27.11 6.01
CA SER A 348 -16.26 27.70 5.06
C SER A 348 -16.76 27.72 3.61
N LEU A 349 -17.92 27.12 3.35
CA LEU A 349 -18.47 26.91 2.02
C LEU A 349 -19.67 27.82 1.73
N PRO A 350 -20.01 28.03 0.44
CA PRO A 350 -21.26 28.68 0.06
C PRO A 350 -22.47 28.00 0.70
N GLU A 351 -23.50 28.81 1.05
CA GLU A 351 -24.69 28.33 1.77
C GLU A 351 -25.38 27.15 1.08
N GLU A 352 -25.43 27.18 -0.24
CA GLU A 352 -26.03 26.12 -1.07
C GLU A 352 -25.32 24.77 -0.98
N MET A 353 -24.03 24.75 -0.58
CA MET A 353 -23.21 23.51 -0.45
C MET A 353 -23.23 22.95 0.97
N ARG A 354 -23.66 23.74 1.97
CA ARG A 354 -23.57 23.34 3.39
C ARG A 354 -24.28 22.02 3.69
N PRO A 355 -25.53 21.76 3.24
CA PRO A 355 -26.21 20.49 3.58
C PRO A 355 -25.43 19.24 3.12
N MET A 356 -24.83 19.31 1.93
CA MET A 356 -24.01 18.22 1.43
C MET A 356 -22.70 18.10 2.21
N ALA A 357 -22.06 19.23 2.51
CA ALA A 357 -20.83 19.25 3.30
C ALA A 357 -21.05 18.67 4.71
N GLU A 358 -22.16 19.04 5.37
CA GLU A 358 -22.55 18.49 6.67
C GLU A 358 -22.67 16.97 6.62
N SER A 359 -23.37 16.41 5.61
CA SER A 359 -23.54 14.97 5.46
C SER A 359 -22.22 14.23 5.26
N ILE A 360 -21.30 14.77 4.45
CA ILE A 360 -19.98 14.16 4.22
C ILE A 360 -19.13 14.25 5.49
N CYS A 361 -19.14 15.39 6.17
CA CYS A 361 -18.41 15.63 7.42
C CYS A 361 -18.93 14.75 8.58
N GLU A 362 -20.24 14.56 8.69
CA GLU A 362 -20.86 13.70 9.71
C GLU A 362 -20.40 12.24 9.59
N SER A 363 -20.33 11.73 8.36
CA SER A 363 -19.82 10.38 8.09
C SER A 363 -18.38 10.21 8.60
N PHE A 364 -17.52 11.21 8.34
CA PHE A 364 -16.15 11.23 8.86
C PHE A 364 -16.12 11.29 10.39
N GLN A 365 -16.87 12.22 10.98
CA GLN A 365 -16.90 12.45 12.44
C GLN A 365 -17.40 11.22 13.20
N THR A 366 -18.40 10.53 12.69
CA THR A 366 -18.95 9.31 13.31
C THR A 366 -17.89 8.21 13.39
N THR A 367 -17.08 8.02 12.35
CA THR A 367 -16.00 7.04 12.36
C THR A 367 -14.85 7.51 13.25
N ALA A 368 -14.48 8.78 13.17
CA ALA A 368 -13.39 9.36 13.96
C ALA A 368 -13.69 9.35 15.46
N ALA A 369 -14.92 9.60 15.89
CA ALA A 369 -15.32 9.58 17.30
C ALA A 369 -14.99 8.23 17.96
N ARG A 370 -15.28 7.13 17.29
CA ARG A 370 -14.95 5.78 17.79
C ARG A 370 -13.44 5.57 18.00
N LEU A 371 -12.62 6.14 17.13
CA LEU A 371 -11.16 6.07 17.24
C LEU A 371 -10.62 6.97 18.34
N LEU A 372 -11.24 8.13 18.56
CA LEU A 372 -10.93 9.00 19.70
C LEU A 372 -11.26 8.32 21.03
N ASP A 373 -12.41 7.64 21.11
CA ASP A 373 -12.81 6.87 22.31
C ASP A 373 -11.82 5.72 22.60
N LEU A 374 -11.14 5.20 21.58
CA LEU A 374 -10.05 4.22 21.73
C LEU A 374 -8.71 4.86 22.11
N GLY A 375 -8.63 6.18 22.31
CA GLY A 375 -7.41 6.89 22.67
C GLY A 375 -6.44 7.12 21.52
N LEU A 376 -6.87 7.02 20.27
CA LEU A 376 -6.02 7.16 19.06
C LEU A 376 -5.92 8.61 18.55
N SER A 377 -6.18 9.59 19.40
CA SER A 377 -6.21 11.02 19.08
C SER A 377 -4.92 11.57 18.47
N TYR A 378 -3.78 10.99 18.81
CA TYR A 378 -2.43 11.41 18.41
C TYR A 378 -1.97 10.87 17.04
N LEU A 379 -2.70 9.93 16.45
CA LEU A 379 -2.34 9.34 15.16
C LEU A 379 -2.72 10.27 14.01
N THR A 380 -1.90 10.25 12.96
CA THR A 380 -2.12 10.97 11.70
C THR A 380 -2.58 9.99 10.61
N LEU A 381 -3.37 10.46 9.63
CA LEU A 381 -3.89 9.57 8.59
C LEU A 381 -2.80 9.02 7.66
N ASP A 382 -1.70 9.74 7.49
CA ASP A 382 -0.55 9.34 6.67
C ASP A 382 0.39 8.35 7.38
N ARG A 383 0.20 8.11 8.70
CA ARG A 383 1.02 7.17 9.47
C ARG A 383 1.01 5.78 8.84
N ALA A 384 2.21 5.29 8.47
CA ALA A 384 2.34 3.96 7.88
C ALA A 384 1.79 2.87 8.83
N ALA A 385 0.93 2.00 8.32
CA ALA A 385 0.31 0.95 9.13
C ALA A 385 1.33 -0.02 9.73
N SER A 386 2.47 -0.24 9.06
CA SER A 386 3.59 -1.04 9.57
C SER A 386 4.28 -0.47 10.81
N THR A 387 4.04 0.81 11.14
CA THR A 387 4.61 1.48 12.33
C THR A 387 3.64 1.52 13.51
N LEU A 388 2.43 0.99 13.34
CA LEU A 388 1.47 0.84 14.42
C LEU A 388 1.83 -0.40 15.22
N SER A 389 1.90 -0.27 16.55
CA SER A 389 2.06 -1.43 17.44
C SER A 389 0.81 -2.30 17.38
N THR A 390 1.00 -3.60 17.28
CA THR A 390 -0.06 -4.60 17.44
C THR A 390 -0.41 -4.78 18.91
#